data_64121195c7bbdf0bc7e2e66821ad675a
#
_entry.id   64121195c7bbdf0bc7e2e66821ad675a
#
_cell.length_a   1.000
_cell.length_b   1.000
_cell.length_c   1.000
_cell.angle_alpha   90.00
_cell.angle_beta   90.00
_cell.angle_gamma   90.00
#
_symmetry.space_group_name_H-M   'P 1'
#
loop_
_entity.id
_entity.type
_entity.pdbx_description
1 polymer ?
#
loop_
_entity_poly.entity_id
_entity_poly.type
_entity_poly.pdbx_seq_one_letter_code
_entity_poly.pdbx_strand_id
1 'polypeptide(L)'
;SYSWARRRFQFQASCQRGVSLIELMISLGLGAFMLLGIIALVSSVSKTRFELAETSDQIENGRYASFLFQEEIALAGFYGQYHPGPNVATYTLPDPCMDENTAIADFGFSNATPSMPAPVQGYAAGATLPDCIAGTDAGEGHAVSGSEALVIRRVATDSVAAASAVSGVAYLQISNCE
;
A
#
# COMPACT_ATOMS: atom_id res chain seq x y z
N SER A 1 42.09 27.95 -75.44
CA SER A 1 41.42 26.73 -75.92
C SER A 1 41.18 25.80 -74.77
N TYR A 2 39.95 25.83 -74.19
CA TYR A 2 39.53 24.92 -73.13
C TYR A 2 38.79 23.72 -73.75
N SER A 3 39.42 22.55 -73.65
CA SER A 3 38.86 21.28 -74.10
C SER A 3 37.98 20.70 -72.98
N TRP A 4 36.67 20.74 -73.15
CA TRP A 4 35.71 20.08 -72.25
C TRP A 4 35.65 18.60 -72.57
N ALA A 5 36.30 17.75 -71.74
CA ALA A 5 36.15 16.30 -71.82
C ALA A 5 34.76 15.91 -71.27
N ARG A 6 33.84 15.55 -72.17
CA ARG A 6 32.56 14.96 -71.83
C ARG A 6 32.78 13.54 -71.27
N ARG A 7 32.72 13.40 -69.91
CA ARG A 7 32.59 12.07 -69.31
C ARG A 7 31.24 11.52 -69.67
N ARG A 8 31.20 10.52 -70.51
CA ARG A 8 30.01 9.70 -70.75
C ARG A 8 29.82 8.82 -69.54
N PHE A 9 28.77 9.09 -68.75
CA PHE A 9 28.28 8.14 -67.76
C PHE A 9 27.70 6.95 -68.51
N GLN A 10 28.41 5.84 -68.49
CA GLN A 10 27.85 4.57 -68.94
C GLN A 10 26.94 4.08 -67.81
N PHE A 11 25.64 4.20 -68.05
CA PHE A 11 24.64 3.45 -67.25
C PHE A 11 24.81 1.97 -67.61
N GLN A 12 25.48 1.23 -66.72
CA GLN A 12 25.41 -0.22 -66.76
C GLN A 12 23.97 -0.62 -66.44
N ALA A 13 23.25 -1.02 -67.44
CA ALA A 13 21.96 -1.71 -67.26
C ALA A 13 22.26 -3.02 -66.55
N SER A 14 22.10 -3.05 -65.23
CA SER A 14 22.10 -4.29 -64.46
C SER A 14 20.94 -5.14 -64.96
N CYS A 15 21.28 -6.28 -65.54
CA CYS A 15 20.31 -7.28 -65.98
C CYS A 15 19.48 -7.70 -64.77
N GLN A 16 18.22 -7.25 -64.71
CA GLN A 16 17.28 -7.69 -63.68
C GLN A 16 17.01 -9.17 -63.88
N ARG A 17 17.64 -10.00 -63.07
CA ARG A 17 17.29 -11.42 -62.97
C ARG A 17 15.93 -11.49 -62.29
N GLY A 18 14.93 -11.99 -62.98
CA GLY A 18 13.62 -12.27 -62.38
C GLY A 18 13.77 -13.25 -61.23
N VAL A 19 13.13 -12.94 -60.09
CA VAL A 19 13.10 -13.81 -58.92
C VAL A 19 12.36 -15.08 -59.26
N SER A 20 12.96 -16.24 -58.99
CA SER A 20 12.30 -17.52 -59.21
C SER A 20 11.12 -17.68 -58.23
N LEU A 21 10.02 -18.27 -58.69
CA LEU A 21 8.82 -18.53 -57.89
C LEU A 21 9.17 -19.34 -56.64
N ILE A 22 10.12 -20.28 -56.74
CA ILE A 22 10.59 -21.07 -55.60
C ILE A 22 11.36 -20.23 -54.57
N GLU A 23 12.16 -19.25 -55.00
CA GLU A 23 12.90 -18.36 -54.15
C GLU A 23 11.95 -17.45 -53.34
N LEU A 24 10.85 -17.01 -53.98
CA LEU A 24 9.81 -16.25 -53.32
C LEU A 24 9.08 -17.07 -52.24
N MET A 25 8.76 -18.35 -52.55
CA MET A 25 8.13 -19.24 -51.57
C MET A 25 9.02 -19.52 -50.37
N ILE A 26 10.31 -19.76 -50.57
CA ILE A 26 11.29 -19.99 -49.50
C ILE A 26 11.45 -18.72 -48.65
N SER A 27 11.56 -17.55 -49.28
CA SER A 27 11.71 -16.26 -48.59
C SER A 27 10.48 -15.96 -47.74
N LEU A 28 9.27 -16.17 -48.24
CA LEU A 28 8.04 -16.01 -47.47
C LEU A 28 7.97 -16.99 -46.30
N GLY A 29 8.34 -18.26 -46.53
CA GLY A 29 8.36 -19.27 -45.48
C GLY A 29 9.31 -18.92 -44.33
N LEU A 30 10.55 -18.53 -44.65
CA LEU A 30 11.54 -18.11 -43.68
C LEU A 30 11.12 -16.81 -42.98
N GLY A 31 10.56 -15.84 -43.69
CA GLY A 31 10.04 -14.61 -43.15
C GLY A 31 8.90 -14.83 -42.12
N ALA A 32 7.94 -15.69 -42.50
CA ALA A 32 6.84 -16.05 -41.60
C ALA A 32 7.33 -16.77 -40.35
N PHE A 33 8.30 -17.67 -40.47
CA PHE A 33 8.88 -18.37 -39.33
C PHE A 33 9.60 -17.40 -38.36
N MET A 34 10.36 -16.45 -38.89
CA MET A 34 11.02 -15.42 -38.05
C MET A 34 10.00 -14.51 -37.37
N LEU A 35 8.93 -14.11 -38.04
CA LEU A 35 7.86 -13.29 -37.46
C LEU A 35 7.18 -14.01 -36.31
N LEU A 36 6.88 -15.31 -36.43
CA LEU A 36 6.30 -16.10 -35.35
C LEU A 36 7.23 -16.14 -34.13
N GLY A 37 8.54 -16.29 -34.33
CA GLY A 37 9.54 -16.26 -33.27
C GLY A 37 9.57 -14.91 -32.54
N ILE A 38 9.52 -13.80 -33.28
CA ILE A 38 9.51 -12.45 -32.70
C ILE A 38 8.22 -12.21 -31.92
N ILE A 39 7.05 -12.62 -32.46
CA ILE A 39 5.78 -12.47 -31.75
C ILE A 39 5.79 -13.24 -30.43
N ALA A 40 6.28 -14.48 -30.43
CA ALA A 40 6.40 -15.30 -29.22
C ALA A 40 7.30 -14.64 -28.19
N LEU A 41 8.45 -14.09 -28.61
CA LEU A 41 9.37 -13.37 -27.75
C LEU A 41 8.72 -12.12 -27.13
N VAL A 42 8.09 -11.27 -27.93
CA VAL A 42 7.42 -10.05 -27.49
C VAL A 42 6.31 -10.38 -26.50
N SER A 43 5.52 -11.41 -26.79
CA SER A 43 4.47 -11.88 -25.88
C SER A 43 5.02 -12.32 -24.53
N SER A 44 6.11 -13.09 -24.53
CA SER A 44 6.79 -13.52 -23.28
C SER A 44 7.33 -12.34 -22.48
N VAL A 45 8.02 -11.39 -23.13
CA VAL A 45 8.56 -10.19 -22.49
C VAL A 45 7.44 -9.33 -21.92
N SER A 46 6.34 -9.16 -22.64
CA SER A 46 5.20 -8.39 -22.15
C SER A 46 4.60 -9.02 -20.90
N LYS A 47 4.40 -10.33 -20.88
CA LYS A 47 3.90 -11.05 -19.70
C LYS A 47 4.80 -10.85 -18.49
N THR A 48 6.11 -11.04 -18.68
CA THR A 48 7.08 -10.84 -17.59
C THR A 48 7.07 -9.39 -17.05
N ARG A 49 6.89 -8.40 -17.91
CA ARG A 49 6.77 -7.00 -17.47
C ARG A 49 5.53 -6.76 -16.62
N PHE A 50 4.39 -7.34 -16.96
CA PHE A 50 3.18 -7.23 -16.14
C PHE A 50 3.37 -7.90 -14.77
N GLU A 51 3.95 -9.09 -14.72
CA GLU A 51 4.23 -9.79 -13.47
C GLU A 51 5.21 -9.01 -12.58
N LEU A 52 6.23 -8.39 -13.17
CA LEU A 52 7.18 -7.54 -12.43
C LEU A 52 6.52 -6.26 -11.91
N ALA A 53 5.64 -5.61 -12.68
CA ALA A 53 4.93 -4.42 -12.24
C ALA A 53 4.02 -4.75 -11.05
N GLU A 54 3.23 -5.82 -11.14
CA GLU A 54 2.37 -6.27 -10.05
C GLU A 54 3.17 -6.61 -8.78
N THR A 55 4.30 -7.30 -8.94
CA THR A 55 5.19 -7.61 -7.80
C THR A 55 5.80 -6.34 -7.19
N SER A 56 6.15 -5.35 -8.01
CA SER A 56 6.68 -4.07 -7.53
C SER A 56 5.64 -3.32 -6.69
N ASP A 57 4.39 -3.27 -7.15
CA ASP A 57 3.29 -2.63 -6.42
C ASP A 57 3.02 -3.32 -5.09
N GLN A 58 3.08 -4.65 -5.05
CA GLN A 58 2.94 -5.42 -3.80
C GLN A 58 4.08 -5.12 -2.81
N ILE A 59 5.32 -5.03 -3.29
CA ILE A 59 6.48 -4.71 -2.45
C ILE A 59 6.36 -3.29 -1.90
N GLU A 60 5.94 -2.32 -2.71
CA GLU A 60 5.76 -0.94 -2.28
C GLU A 60 4.67 -0.83 -1.21
N ASN A 61 3.52 -1.46 -1.44
CA ASN A 61 2.44 -1.52 -0.45
C ASN A 61 2.88 -2.21 0.85
N GLY A 62 3.65 -3.29 0.75
CA GLY A 62 4.20 -3.98 1.92
C GLY A 62 5.20 -3.13 2.71
N ARG A 63 6.04 -2.37 2.03
CA ARG A 63 6.97 -1.43 2.68
C ARG A 63 6.24 -0.29 3.37
N TYR A 64 5.23 0.29 2.71
CA TYR A 64 4.41 1.34 3.30
C TYR A 64 3.68 0.84 4.54
N ALA A 65 3.04 -0.33 4.46
CA ALA A 65 2.38 -0.94 5.60
C ALA A 65 3.36 -1.20 6.77
N SER A 66 4.54 -1.74 6.47
CA SER A 66 5.57 -2.00 7.50
C SER A 66 6.05 -0.71 8.16
N PHE A 67 6.22 0.38 7.39
CA PHE A 67 6.61 1.67 7.93
C PHE A 67 5.52 2.24 8.85
N LEU A 68 4.26 2.20 8.41
CA LEU A 68 3.12 2.64 9.21
C LEU A 68 3.00 1.85 10.51
N PHE A 69 3.11 0.52 10.44
CA PHE A 69 3.09 -0.33 11.62
C PHE A 69 4.23 0.00 12.59
N GLN A 70 5.42 0.22 12.08
CA GLN A 70 6.57 0.54 12.93
C GLN A 70 6.35 1.88 13.67
N GLU A 71 5.83 2.89 13.01
CA GLU A 71 5.53 4.19 13.61
C GLU A 71 4.44 4.09 14.68
N GLU A 72 3.31 3.46 14.35
CA GLU A 72 2.17 3.35 15.25
C GLU A 72 2.45 2.44 16.45
N ILE A 73 3.15 1.31 16.24
CA ILE A 73 3.54 0.41 17.32
C ILE A 73 4.54 1.09 18.26
N ALA A 74 5.46 1.88 17.74
CA ALA A 74 6.42 2.62 18.57
C ALA A 74 5.74 3.64 19.48
N LEU A 75 4.60 4.17 19.09
CA LEU A 75 3.79 5.11 19.88
C LEU A 75 2.68 4.42 20.68
N ALA A 76 2.54 3.12 20.59
CA ALA A 76 1.51 2.37 21.31
C ALA A 76 1.65 2.58 22.83
N GLY A 77 0.54 2.95 23.48
CA GLY A 77 0.55 3.26 24.93
C GLY A 77 1.13 4.62 25.28
N PHE A 78 1.38 5.48 24.31
CA PHE A 78 1.71 6.86 24.58
C PHE A 78 0.44 7.62 25.00
N TYR A 79 0.35 7.95 26.28
CA TYR A 79 -0.77 8.69 26.87
C TYR A 79 -0.32 10.05 27.43
N GLY A 80 0.62 10.70 26.75
CA GLY A 80 1.14 12.01 27.14
C GLY A 80 1.90 11.95 28.46
N GLN A 81 1.53 12.82 29.40
CA GLN A 81 2.13 12.86 30.74
C GLN A 81 1.44 11.92 31.74
N TYR A 82 0.45 11.14 31.30
CA TYR A 82 -0.19 10.17 32.16
C TYR A 82 0.75 9.01 32.46
N HIS A 83 1.22 8.94 33.68
CA HIS A 83 1.97 7.82 34.19
C HIS A 83 1.12 7.11 35.22
N PRO A 84 0.55 5.97 34.92
CA PRO A 84 -0.07 5.14 35.92
C PRO A 84 1.04 4.79 36.92
N GLY A 85 0.80 5.06 38.20
CA GLY A 85 1.78 4.75 39.24
C GLY A 85 2.15 3.25 39.22
N PRO A 86 3.15 2.82 40.03
CA PRO A 86 3.62 1.42 40.02
C PRO A 86 2.53 0.38 40.37
N ASN A 87 1.35 0.84 40.73
CA ASN A 87 0.20 0.04 41.13
C ASN A 87 -0.89 -0.09 40.02
N VAL A 88 -0.54 0.03 38.73
CA VAL A 88 -1.51 -0.30 37.68
C VAL A 88 -1.90 -1.77 37.84
N ALA A 89 -3.07 -1.95 38.40
CA ALA A 89 -3.53 -3.30 38.73
C ALA A 89 -4.02 -4.07 37.50
N THR A 90 -4.48 -3.38 36.44
CA THR A 90 -5.18 -4.08 35.37
C THR A 90 -5.17 -3.27 34.07
N TYR A 91 -4.79 -3.91 32.97
CA TYR A 91 -5.08 -3.42 31.62
C TYR A 91 -6.52 -3.79 31.24
N THR A 92 -7.26 -2.84 30.72
CA THR A 92 -8.60 -3.03 30.20
C THR A 92 -8.55 -3.17 28.66
N LEU A 93 -9.54 -3.85 28.11
CA LEU A 93 -9.71 -4.00 26.67
C LEU A 93 -10.99 -3.28 26.25
N PRO A 94 -10.97 -1.94 26.16
CA PRO A 94 -12.15 -1.20 25.75
C PRO A 94 -12.54 -1.51 24.30
N ASP A 95 -13.80 -1.27 23.98
CA ASP A 95 -14.29 -1.40 22.61
C ASP A 95 -13.56 -0.39 21.72
N PRO A 96 -12.94 -0.81 20.61
CA PRO A 96 -12.28 0.10 19.68
C PRO A 96 -13.24 1.02 18.90
N CYS A 97 -14.54 0.70 18.87
CA CYS A 97 -15.56 1.46 18.16
C CYS A 97 -16.24 2.55 19.02
N MET A 98 -15.62 2.91 20.13
CA MET A 98 -16.16 3.98 20.98
C MET A 98 -16.17 5.32 20.26
N ASP A 99 -17.25 6.05 20.41
CA ASP A 99 -17.45 7.38 19.85
C ASP A 99 -17.33 8.49 20.92
N GLU A 100 -17.54 9.72 20.50
CA GLU A 100 -17.53 10.92 21.36
C GLU A 100 -18.56 10.91 22.50
N ASN A 101 -19.59 10.09 22.39
CA ASN A 101 -20.65 9.98 23.39
C ASN A 101 -20.32 8.95 24.49
N THR A 102 -19.21 8.25 24.33
CA THR A 102 -18.78 7.22 25.27
C THR A 102 -18.21 7.87 26.53
N ALA A 103 -18.61 7.39 27.71
CA ALA A 103 -18.09 7.90 28.96
C ALA A 103 -16.57 7.62 29.10
N ILE A 104 -15.83 8.55 29.69
CA ILE A 104 -14.36 8.44 29.85
C ILE A 104 -13.97 7.14 30.57
N ALA A 105 -14.78 6.67 31.49
CA ALA A 105 -14.53 5.40 32.19
C ALA A 105 -14.51 4.21 31.25
N ASP A 106 -15.28 4.25 30.16
CA ASP A 106 -15.37 3.17 29.19
C ASP A 106 -14.15 3.11 28.27
N PHE A 107 -13.37 4.21 28.14
CA PHE A 107 -12.07 4.20 27.50
C PHE A 107 -10.99 3.44 28.31
N GLY A 108 -11.35 2.91 29.47
CA GLY A 108 -10.46 2.06 30.25
C GLY A 108 -9.58 2.79 31.25
N PHE A 109 -9.70 4.11 31.37
CA PHE A 109 -9.03 4.90 32.40
C PHE A 109 -9.88 4.99 33.66
N SER A 110 -9.34 4.59 34.79
CA SER A 110 -10.00 4.73 36.08
C SER A 110 -9.02 5.16 37.17
N ASN A 111 -9.45 6.13 37.95
CA ASN A 111 -8.68 6.60 39.16
C ASN A 111 -9.08 5.82 40.40
N ALA A 112 -10.28 5.25 40.44
CA ALA A 112 -10.78 4.52 41.61
C ALA A 112 -10.09 3.17 41.78
N THR A 113 -9.92 2.47 40.70
CA THR A 113 -9.04 1.29 40.54
C THR A 113 -8.07 1.65 39.43
N PRO A 114 -6.78 1.90 39.72
CA PRO A 114 -5.85 2.32 38.69
C PRO A 114 -5.85 1.34 37.52
N SER A 115 -6.50 1.72 36.45
CA SER A 115 -6.59 0.94 35.21
C SER A 115 -6.28 1.83 34.02
N MET A 116 -5.78 1.22 32.95
CA MET A 116 -5.49 1.88 31.68
C MET A 116 -5.84 0.94 30.53
N PRO A 117 -6.19 1.48 29.36
CA PRO A 117 -6.43 0.66 28.21
C PRO A 117 -5.14 -0.06 27.75
N ALA A 118 -5.29 -1.31 27.29
CA ALA A 118 -4.18 -2.02 26.69
C ALA A 118 -3.68 -1.27 25.45
N PRO A 119 -2.38 -1.00 25.34
CA PRO A 119 -1.81 -0.28 24.21
C PRO A 119 -2.07 -0.96 22.86
N VAL A 120 -2.10 -2.29 22.87
CA VAL A 120 -2.27 -3.10 21.67
C VAL A 120 -3.28 -4.20 21.95
N GLN A 121 -4.23 -4.38 21.04
CA GLN A 121 -5.23 -5.44 21.09
C GLN A 121 -5.32 -6.12 19.74
N GLY A 122 -5.16 -7.44 19.72
CA GLY A 122 -5.24 -8.24 18.50
C GLY A 122 -6.56 -9.01 18.40
N TYR A 123 -7.06 -9.16 17.18
CA TYR A 123 -8.17 -10.04 16.83
C TYR A 123 -7.64 -11.12 15.90
N ALA A 124 -7.80 -12.37 16.28
CA ALA A 124 -7.33 -13.49 15.47
C ALA A 124 -8.19 -13.67 14.20
N ALA A 125 -7.63 -14.33 13.21
CA ALA A 125 -8.35 -14.68 12.00
C ALA A 125 -9.65 -15.44 12.31
N GLY A 126 -10.78 -14.97 11.76
CA GLY A 126 -12.10 -15.55 11.99
C GLY A 126 -12.75 -15.19 13.33
N ALA A 127 -12.14 -14.34 14.16
CA ALA A 127 -12.79 -13.78 15.34
C ALA A 127 -13.91 -12.80 14.92
N THR A 128 -14.89 -12.61 15.79
CA THR A 128 -15.90 -11.56 15.59
C THR A 128 -15.22 -10.21 15.76
N LEU A 129 -15.14 -9.45 14.69
CA LEU A 129 -14.60 -8.10 14.70
C LEU A 129 -15.67 -7.11 15.17
N PRO A 130 -15.28 -6.04 15.89
CA PRO A 130 -16.15 -4.92 16.19
C PRO A 130 -16.71 -4.27 14.91
N ASP A 131 -17.90 -3.68 14.99
CA ASP A 131 -18.64 -3.17 13.83
C ASP A 131 -17.87 -2.14 13.00
N CYS A 132 -17.13 -1.24 13.65
CA CYS A 132 -16.30 -0.23 12.96
C CYS A 132 -15.11 -0.82 12.20
N ILE A 133 -14.66 -2.02 12.56
CA ILE A 133 -13.59 -2.74 11.87
C ILE A 133 -14.19 -3.68 10.81
N ALA A 134 -15.31 -4.30 11.13
CA ALA A 134 -16.02 -5.20 10.22
C ALA A 134 -16.63 -4.49 9.00
N GLY A 135 -16.80 -3.17 9.09
CA GLY A 135 -17.29 -2.36 7.98
C GLY A 135 -18.75 -2.61 7.65
N THR A 136 -19.63 -2.56 8.66
CA THR A 136 -21.10 -2.67 8.45
C THR A 136 -21.70 -1.36 7.95
N ASP A 137 -21.00 -0.25 8.12
CA ASP A 137 -21.47 1.08 7.73
C ASP A 137 -20.88 1.53 6.36
N ALA A 138 -21.73 2.20 5.57
CA ALA A 138 -21.36 2.67 4.24
C ALA A 138 -20.33 3.81 4.33
N GLY A 139 -19.09 3.52 4.01
CA GLY A 139 -17.99 4.51 3.97
C GLY A 139 -16.76 4.16 4.78
N GLU A 140 -16.81 3.11 5.60
CA GLU A 140 -15.68 2.61 6.37
C GLU A 140 -14.94 1.48 5.63
N GLY A 141 -13.65 1.36 5.89
CA GLY A 141 -12.84 0.31 5.29
C GLY A 141 -13.28 -1.05 5.78
N HIS A 142 -13.69 -1.91 4.86
CA HIS A 142 -14.11 -3.27 5.20
C HIS A 142 -12.91 -4.15 5.44
N ALA A 143 -12.88 -4.80 6.60
CA ALA A 143 -11.93 -5.88 6.84
C ALA A 143 -12.18 -7.02 5.85
N VAL A 144 -11.12 -7.58 5.30
CA VAL A 144 -11.23 -8.79 4.48
C VAL A 144 -11.69 -9.93 5.36
N SER A 145 -12.71 -10.68 4.92
CA SER A 145 -13.23 -11.80 5.67
C SER A 145 -12.14 -12.81 6.03
N GLY A 146 -12.03 -13.11 7.31
CA GLY A 146 -11.00 -14.02 7.84
C GLY A 146 -9.62 -13.40 8.05
N SER A 147 -9.46 -12.09 7.86
CA SER A 147 -8.22 -11.39 8.21
C SER A 147 -8.10 -11.18 9.72
N GLU A 148 -6.87 -11.00 10.15
CA GLU A 148 -6.54 -10.55 11.50
C GLU A 148 -6.66 -9.02 11.57
N ALA A 149 -6.96 -8.48 12.76
CA ALA A 149 -6.99 -7.06 12.99
C ALA A 149 -6.16 -6.69 14.24
N LEU A 150 -5.53 -5.54 14.18
CA LEU A 150 -4.72 -4.99 15.26
C LEU A 150 -5.23 -3.58 15.60
N VAL A 151 -5.57 -3.38 16.86
CA VAL A 151 -5.95 -2.09 17.40
C VAL A 151 -4.80 -1.53 18.22
N ILE A 152 -4.35 -0.34 17.88
CA ILE A 152 -3.28 0.38 18.56
C ILE A 152 -3.90 1.61 19.20
N ARG A 153 -3.65 1.79 20.52
CA ARG A 153 -4.19 2.91 21.29
C ARG A 153 -3.06 3.84 21.70
N ARG A 154 -3.24 5.11 21.35
CA ARG A 154 -2.33 6.20 21.74
C ARG A 154 -3.08 7.53 21.72
N VAL A 155 -2.57 8.53 22.38
CA VAL A 155 -3.00 9.91 22.16
C VAL A 155 -2.11 10.58 21.11
N ALA A 156 -2.60 11.66 20.53
CA ALA A 156 -1.80 12.48 19.64
C ALA A 156 -0.60 13.07 20.38
N THR A 157 0.49 13.26 19.67
CA THR A 157 1.70 13.87 20.22
C THR A 157 1.56 15.38 20.43
N ASP A 158 0.62 16.01 19.72
CA ASP A 158 0.35 17.43 19.80
C ASP A 158 -0.66 17.73 20.92
N SER A 159 -0.33 18.69 21.77
CA SER A 159 -1.24 19.16 22.81
C SER A 159 -2.21 20.21 22.25
N VAL A 160 -3.48 20.10 22.62
CA VAL A 160 -4.54 21.05 22.25
C VAL A 160 -4.95 21.84 23.49
N ALA A 161 -5.01 23.17 23.37
CA ALA A 161 -5.55 23.99 24.45
C ALA A 161 -7.06 23.70 24.66
N ALA A 162 -7.52 23.64 25.90
CA ALA A 162 -8.93 23.33 26.19
C ALA A 162 -9.94 24.24 25.47
N ALA A 163 -9.57 25.51 25.23
CA ALA A 163 -10.39 26.47 24.49
C ALA A 163 -10.48 26.16 22.98
N SER A 164 -9.60 25.30 22.47
CA SER A 164 -9.54 24.91 21.06
C SER A 164 -10.04 23.48 20.85
N ALA A 165 -10.61 22.86 21.87
CA ALA A 165 -11.19 21.52 21.76
C ALA A 165 -12.41 21.54 20.83
N VAL A 166 -12.45 20.58 19.93
CA VAL A 166 -13.51 20.43 18.92
C VAL A 166 -14.49 19.37 19.39
N SER A 167 -15.79 19.61 19.22
CA SER A 167 -16.82 18.60 19.49
C SER A 167 -16.62 17.39 18.58
N GLY A 168 -16.81 16.20 19.08
CA GLY A 168 -16.62 14.98 18.32
C GLY A 168 -15.24 14.34 18.41
N VAL A 169 -14.35 14.92 19.24
CA VAL A 169 -13.01 14.39 19.45
C VAL A 169 -12.81 14.13 20.94
N ALA A 170 -12.33 12.94 21.29
CA ALA A 170 -11.98 12.60 22.67
C ALA A 170 -10.63 13.21 23.05
N TYR A 171 -10.57 13.90 24.20
CA TYR A 171 -9.36 14.51 24.73
C TYR A 171 -9.02 13.91 26.09
N LEU A 172 -7.75 13.58 26.28
CA LEU A 172 -7.23 13.18 27.58
C LEU A 172 -6.64 14.41 28.30
N GLN A 173 -7.26 14.81 29.39
CA GLN A 173 -6.74 15.89 30.25
C GLN A 173 -6.13 15.27 31.50
N ILE A 174 -4.88 15.64 31.80
CA ILE A 174 -4.14 15.19 32.95
C ILE A 174 -3.99 16.35 33.87
N SER A 175 -4.43 16.18 35.15
CA SER A 175 -4.22 17.15 36.21
C SER A 175 -2.90 16.84 36.94
N ASN A 176 -2.01 17.80 37.00
CA ASN A 176 -0.76 17.72 37.75
C ASN A 176 -0.96 18.30 39.17
N CYS A 177 -2.16 18.25 39.75
CA CYS A 177 -2.38 18.65 41.11
C CYS A 177 -1.80 17.58 42.03
N GLU A 178 -0.72 17.95 42.73
CA GLU A 178 -0.22 17.26 43.93
C GLU A 178 -1.16 17.50 45.13
#